data_5d26286f6e32db7b4609cbacc4d68767
#
_entry.id   5d26286f6e32db7b4609cbacc4d68767
#
_cell.length_a   1.000
_cell.length_b   1.000
_cell.length_c   1.000
_cell.angle_alpha   90.00
_cell.angle_beta   90.00
_cell.angle_gamma   90.00
#
_symmetry.space_group_name_H-M   'P 1'
#
loop_
_entity.id
_entity.type
_entity.pdbx_description
1 polymer ?
#
loop_
_entity_poly.entity_id
_entity_poly.type
_entity_poly.pdbx_seq_one_letter_code
_entity_poly.pdbx_strand_id
1 'polypeptide(L)'
;MKAKKKWLWLLLLALTTMVFVLVAKGLFPQHQESVIYSIRVENSIPVKKDVVNKNTGSPQVTASSPHPSLQEKADGEQTTSTPQVSGEQLFSHLQKLNFIRHTPVERSRARSYISSELKKLGWQPQFEEFTEKQLDTTREGINIFAERPGTSKEAGSILVAAHYDTVFFSPGADDNASGVAVVLELARLLGSRPTAKTLQLAFFDLEEAGLLGSKAYVKNKAHLENLEGVIVMDMVGYACHTSGCQKYPSGLPVTTTSDKGDFVAVVGDAEHLPILNAFHQANVSQTAFNKEAQKVKGEITSSPTLPSVLTLPVPLKGLLTPDVLRSDHAPFWYQGIGAVLVTDTANLRTPHYHKPTDVPATLDREFFTGTAQLVVNAASKLLERG
;
A
#
# COMPACT_ATOMS: atom_id res chain seq x y z
N MET A 1 15.28 -18.42 49.07
CA MET A 1 14.68 -18.21 47.73
C MET A 1 13.18 -18.49 47.64
N LYS A 2 12.60 -19.42 48.40
CA LYS A 2 11.14 -19.75 48.31
C LYS A 2 10.19 -18.65 48.86
N ALA A 3 10.62 -17.85 49.85
CA ALA A 3 9.77 -16.79 50.43
C ALA A 3 9.56 -15.60 49.47
N LYS A 4 10.58 -15.15 48.74
CA LYS A 4 10.45 -14.00 47.80
C LYS A 4 9.50 -14.27 46.62
N LYS A 5 9.41 -15.54 46.16
CA LYS A 5 8.45 -15.91 45.11
C LYS A 5 6.99 -15.84 45.56
N LYS A 6 6.69 -16.22 46.82
CA LYS A 6 5.31 -16.14 47.38
C LYS A 6 4.82 -14.68 47.49
N TRP A 7 5.69 -13.76 47.86
CA TRP A 7 5.34 -12.35 47.98
C TRP A 7 5.05 -11.69 46.63
N LEU A 8 5.80 -12.10 45.58
CA LEU A 8 5.57 -11.60 44.22
C LEU A 8 4.22 -12.05 43.65
N TRP A 9 3.81 -13.30 43.93
CA TRP A 9 2.49 -13.82 43.58
C TRP A 9 1.34 -13.16 44.29
N LEU A 10 1.51 -12.84 45.57
CA LEU A 10 0.51 -12.12 46.38
C LEU A 10 0.35 -10.66 45.91
N LEU A 11 1.44 -10.01 45.52
CA LEU A 11 1.38 -8.65 44.93
C LEU A 11 0.70 -8.65 43.54
N LEU A 12 0.98 -9.61 42.70
CA LEU A 12 0.30 -9.76 41.41
C LEU A 12 -1.20 -10.05 41.58
N LEU A 13 -1.57 -10.92 42.52
CA LEU A 13 -2.98 -11.20 42.85
C LEU A 13 -3.70 -9.96 43.41
N ALA A 14 -3.05 -9.17 44.26
CA ALA A 14 -3.59 -7.94 44.78
C ALA A 14 -3.77 -6.86 43.71
N LEU A 15 -2.84 -6.76 42.75
CA LEU A 15 -2.96 -5.83 41.62
C LEU A 15 -4.13 -6.21 40.69
N THR A 16 -4.29 -7.49 40.38
CA THR A 16 -5.38 -7.97 39.51
C THR A 16 -6.75 -7.78 40.19
N THR A 17 -6.87 -8.04 41.50
CA THR A 17 -8.12 -7.79 42.25
C THR A 17 -8.42 -6.31 42.36
N MET A 18 -7.42 -5.43 42.50
CA MET A 18 -7.62 -3.99 42.55
C MET A 18 -8.09 -3.43 41.20
N VAL A 19 -7.56 -3.91 40.10
CA VAL A 19 -8.04 -3.55 38.74
C VAL A 19 -9.48 -4.01 38.51
N PHE A 20 -9.82 -5.24 38.96
CA PHE A 20 -11.20 -5.75 38.84
C PHE A 20 -12.21 -4.95 39.71
N VAL A 21 -11.81 -4.53 40.90
CA VAL A 21 -12.67 -3.70 41.80
C VAL A 21 -12.84 -2.27 41.26
N LEU A 22 -11.82 -1.69 40.61
CA LEU A 22 -11.89 -0.38 39.96
C LEU A 22 -12.79 -0.41 38.73
N VAL A 23 -12.74 -1.48 37.93
CA VAL A 23 -13.66 -1.70 36.81
C VAL A 23 -15.09 -1.93 37.25
N ALA A 24 -15.29 -2.73 38.35
CA ALA A 24 -16.62 -3.01 38.89
C ALA A 24 -17.29 -1.81 39.61
N LYS A 25 -16.52 -0.82 40.09
CA LYS A 25 -17.04 0.37 40.76
C LYS A 25 -17.24 1.59 39.84
N GLY A 26 -17.02 1.46 38.53
CA GLY A 26 -17.25 2.55 37.58
C GLY A 26 -16.40 3.80 37.85
N LEU A 27 -15.21 3.66 38.45
CA LEU A 27 -14.34 4.76 38.84
C LEU A 27 -13.42 5.23 37.67
N PHE A 28 -13.58 4.66 36.49
CA PHE A 28 -13.06 5.26 35.24
C PHE A 28 -14.13 6.18 34.68
N PRO A 29 -13.81 7.43 34.32
CA PRO A 29 -14.78 8.31 33.71
C PRO A 29 -15.25 7.70 32.39
N GLN A 30 -16.54 7.40 32.30
CA GLN A 30 -17.22 7.03 31.04
C GLN A 30 -17.34 8.29 30.19
N HIS A 31 -16.23 8.72 29.57
CA HIS A 31 -16.24 9.56 28.41
C HIS A 31 -15.66 8.73 27.26
N GLN A 32 -16.44 7.76 26.83
CA GLN A 32 -16.39 7.27 25.47
C GLN A 32 -17.59 7.87 24.73
N GLU A 33 -17.43 9.09 24.26
CA GLU A 33 -18.10 9.44 23.02
C GLU A 33 -17.52 8.52 21.95
N SER A 34 -18.30 7.52 21.61
CA SER A 34 -18.09 6.72 20.42
C SER A 34 -18.14 7.68 19.22
N VAL A 35 -16.98 8.11 18.74
CA VAL A 35 -16.85 8.73 17.44
C VAL A 35 -17.11 7.63 16.42
N ILE A 36 -18.39 7.35 16.23
CA ILE A 36 -18.86 6.57 15.10
C ILE A 36 -18.69 7.49 13.88
N TYR A 37 -17.60 7.30 13.15
CA TYR A 37 -17.50 7.81 11.79
C TYR A 37 -18.47 7.03 10.90
N SER A 38 -19.76 7.39 10.99
CA SER A 38 -20.69 7.08 9.92
C SER A 38 -20.33 8.01 8.77
N ILE A 39 -19.69 7.48 7.73
CA ILE A 39 -19.55 8.16 6.45
C ILE A 39 -20.95 8.20 5.84
N ARG A 40 -21.66 9.29 6.10
CA ARG A 40 -22.89 9.63 5.41
C ARG A 40 -22.49 10.23 4.07
N VAL A 41 -22.79 9.54 3.01
CA VAL A 41 -22.71 10.10 1.66
C VAL A 41 -23.84 11.14 1.56
N GLU A 42 -23.53 12.41 1.76
CA GLU A 42 -24.42 13.51 1.40
C GLU A 42 -24.21 13.87 -0.07
N ASN A 43 -25.12 13.35 -0.90
CA ASN A 43 -25.41 13.95 -2.19
C ASN A 43 -26.31 15.15 -1.96
N SER A 44 -25.75 16.37 -2.08
CA SER A 44 -26.50 17.55 -2.60
C SER A 44 -25.67 18.82 -2.42
N ILE A 45 -25.16 19.32 -3.50
CA ILE A 45 -24.73 20.73 -3.62
C ILE A 45 -25.89 21.47 -4.27
N PRO A 46 -26.49 22.49 -3.66
CA PRO A 46 -27.51 23.30 -4.31
C PRO A 46 -26.87 24.26 -5.31
N VAL A 47 -27.30 24.14 -6.56
CA VAL A 47 -27.01 25.11 -7.63
C VAL A 47 -27.78 26.39 -7.33
N LYS A 48 -27.11 27.51 -7.02
CA LYS A 48 -27.69 28.83 -7.06
C LYS A 48 -27.88 29.25 -8.51
N LYS A 49 -29.13 29.48 -8.89
CA LYS A 49 -29.52 30.18 -10.10
C LYS A 49 -29.36 31.70 -9.83
N ASP A 50 -28.43 32.35 -10.48
CA ASP A 50 -28.41 33.80 -10.55
C ASP A 50 -29.08 34.26 -11.84
N VAL A 51 -29.94 35.26 -11.63
CA VAL A 51 -30.90 35.84 -12.53
C VAL A 51 -30.21 36.70 -13.58
N VAL A 52 -30.59 36.49 -14.84
CA VAL A 52 -30.26 37.32 -15.98
C VAL A 52 -30.96 38.66 -15.82
N ASN A 53 -30.22 39.78 -15.87
CA ASN A 53 -30.80 41.09 -16.16
C ASN A 53 -30.19 41.64 -17.45
N LYS A 54 -31.06 41.84 -18.43
CA LYS A 54 -30.80 42.53 -19.69
C LYS A 54 -30.69 44.06 -19.44
N ASN A 55 -29.70 44.71 -19.96
CA ASN A 55 -29.99 46.01 -20.58
C ASN A 55 -28.96 46.40 -21.65
N THR A 56 -29.51 46.90 -22.70
CA THR A 56 -29.08 47.44 -23.97
C THR A 56 -28.11 48.59 -23.90
N GLY A 57 -27.24 48.72 -24.93
CA GLY A 57 -26.59 49.96 -25.28
C GLY A 57 -25.33 49.83 -26.13
N SER A 58 -25.45 49.84 -27.45
CA SER A 58 -24.36 50.19 -28.38
C SER A 58 -24.20 51.72 -28.40
N PRO A 59 -23.00 52.26 -28.69
CA PRO A 59 -22.68 52.66 -30.05
C PRO A 59 -21.22 52.47 -30.52
N GLN A 60 -21.16 52.43 -31.81
CA GLN A 60 -20.14 52.46 -32.85
C GLN A 60 -18.79 53.18 -32.63
N VAL A 61 -17.74 52.51 -33.19
CA VAL A 61 -16.68 52.92 -34.16
C VAL A 61 -15.69 54.00 -33.76
N THR A 62 -14.40 53.63 -33.73
CA THR A 62 -13.38 54.17 -34.65
C THR A 62 -12.14 53.29 -34.68
N ALA A 63 -11.61 53.10 -35.89
CA ALA A 63 -10.41 52.36 -36.21
C ALA A 63 -9.13 53.17 -35.96
N SER A 64 -8.05 52.52 -35.51
CA SER A 64 -6.68 52.86 -35.89
C SER A 64 -5.72 51.71 -35.62
N SER A 65 -4.85 51.52 -36.58
CA SER A 65 -3.88 50.42 -36.84
C SER A 65 -2.69 50.33 -35.86
N PRO A 66 -1.64 49.51 -36.14
CA PRO A 66 -1.33 48.30 -35.37
C PRO A 66 -0.05 48.46 -34.55
N HIS A 67 0.07 47.74 -33.46
CA HIS A 67 1.32 47.49 -32.77
C HIS A 67 1.52 46.02 -32.48
N PRO A 68 2.76 45.53 -32.33
CA PRO A 68 3.19 44.20 -32.65
C PRO A 68 2.76 43.17 -31.60
N SER A 69 2.44 41.98 -32.10
CA SER A 69 2.09 40.80 -31.36
C SER A 69 3.17 40.43 -30.34
N LEU A 70 2.88 40.57 -29.06
CA LEU A 70 3.51 39.81 -28.01
C LEU A 70 2.95 38.38 -28.13
N GLN A 71 3.79 37.46 -28.55
CA GLN A 71 3.52 36.05 -28.43
C GLN A 71 3.39 35.71 -26.94
N GLU A 72 2.17 35.61 -26.48
CA GLU A 72 1.84 34.93 -25.25
C GLU A 72 2.28 33.49 -25.38
N LYS A 73 3.39 33.14 -24.72
CA LYS A 73 3.75 31.74 -24.49
C LYS A 73 2.60 31.15 -23.66
N ALA A 74 1.76 30.40 -24.33
CA ALA A 74 0.89 29.46 -23.65
C ALA A 74 1.81 28.49 -22.88
N ASP A 75 1.96 28.71 -21.58
CA ASP A 75 2.44 27.69 -20.66
C ASP A 75 1.40 26.57 -20.71
N GLY A 76 1.69 25.59 -21.56
CA GLY A 76 0.91 24.38 -21.65
C GLY A 76 1.07 23.65 -20.32
N GLU A 77 0.04 23.70 -19.52
CA GLU A 77 -0.17 22.79 -18.39
C GLU A 77 -0.08 21.37 -18.98
N GLN A 78 1.09 20.77 -18.88
CA GLN A 78 1.30 19.37 -19.23
C GLN A 78 0.48 18.56 -18.23
N THR A 79 -0.75 18.23 -18.61
CA THR A 79 -1.52 17.16 -17.96
C THR A 79 -0.77 15.86 -18.15
N THR A 80 0.17 15.59 -17.23
CA THR A 80 0.90 14.31 -17.23
C THR A 80 -0.10 13.21 -16.95
N SER A 81 -0.46 12.45 -17.98
CA SER A 81 -1.34 11.30 -17.84
C SER A 81 -0.80 10.34 -16.79
N THR A 82 -1.68 9.80 -15.97
CA THR A 82 -1.33 8.80 -14.97
C THR A 82 -0.69 7.58 -15.66
N PRO A 83 0.47 7.08 -15.19
CA PRO A 83 1.11 5.92 -15.79
C PRO A 83 0.18 4.70 -15.76
N GLN A 84 0.10 3.97 -16.87
CA GLN A 84 -0.78 2.81 -17.00
C GLN A 84 -0.02 1.50 -16.79
N VAL A 85 -0.54 0.66 -15.91
CA VAL A 85 0.00 -0.67 -15.60
C VAL A 85 -0.26 -1.63 -16.76
N SER A 86 0.74 -2.45 -17.08
CA SER A 86 0.62 -3.53 -18.04
C SER A 86 0.35 -4.86 -17.35
N GLY A 87 -0.87 -5.39 -17.52
CA GLY A 87 -1.21 -6.72 -17.03
C GLY A 87 -0.32 -7.82 -17.61
N GLU A 88 0.17 -7.66 -18.85
CA GLU A 88 1.10 -8.62 -19.47
C GLU A 88 2.46 -8.62 -18.76
N GLN A 89 3.01 -7.44 -18.42
CA GLN A 89 4.26 -7.34 -17.66
C GLN A 89 4.13 -7.97 -16.28
N LEU A 90 3.05 -7.67 -15.56
CA LEU A 90 2.77 -8.27 -14.24
C LEU A 90 2.77 -9.80 -14.32
N PHE A 91 2.02 -10.38 -15.26
CA PHE A 91 1.96 -11.84 -15.41
C PHE A 91 3.26 -12.44 -15.94
N SER A 92 4.05 -11.71 -16.73
CA SER A 92 5.39 -12.13 -17.12
C SER A 92 6.30 -12.28 -15.90
N HIS A 93 6.27 -11.32 -14.96
CA HIS A 93 7.02 -11.41 -13.71
C HIS A 93 6.56 -12.58 -12.84
N LEU A 94 5.24 -12.79 -12.70
CA LEU A 94 4.69 -13.95 -11.99
C LEU A 94 5.21 -15.27 -12.53
N GLN A 95 5.20 -15.45 -13.87
CA GLN A 95 5.70 -16.67 -14.51
C GLN A 95 7.18 -16.91 -14.25
N LYS A 96 7.98 -15.85 -14.23
CA LYS A 96 9.43 -15.92 -13.95
C LYS A 96 9.74 -16.24 -12.50
N LEU A 97 8.87 -15.85 -11.57
CA LEU A 97 9.01 -16.08 -10.13
C LEU A 97 8.18 -17.27 -9.62
N ASN A 98 7.47 -18.00 -10.50
CA ASN A 98 6.66 -19.16 -10.15
C ASN A 98 7.56 -20.40 -9.84
N PHE A 99 8.29 -20.35 -8.75
CA PHE A 99 9.09 -21.43 -8.19
C PHE A 99 9.32 -21.19 -6.71
N ILE A 100 9.57 -22.27 -5.95
CA ILE A 100 9.89 -22.18 -4.52
C ILE A 100 11.12 -21.31 -4.32
N ARG A 101 11.04 -20.34 -3.37
CA ARG A 101 12.09 -19.37 -3.05
C ARG A 101 12.48 -19.46 -1.57
N HIS A 102 12.57 -20.70 -1.06
CA HIS A 102 12.79 -20.98 0.36
C HIS A 102 14.28 -21.13 0.72
N THR A 103 15.00 -21.93 -0.06
CA THR A 103 16.43 -22.17 0.21
C THR A 103 17.29 -20.99 -0.22
N PRO A 104 18.52 -20.84 0.33
CA PRO A 104 19.45 -19.78 -0.11
C PRO A 104 19.71 -19.77 -1.62
N VAL A 105 19.78 -20.95 -2.25
CA VAL A 105 20.01 -21.08 -3.70
C VAL A 105 18.80 -20.57 -4.50
N GLU A 106 17.61 -20.92 -4.10
CA GLU A 106 16.37 -20.50 -4.74
C GLU A 106 16.15 -18.98 -4.57
N ARG A 107 16.38 -18.46 -3.37
CA ARG A 107 16.33 -17.01 -3.11
C ARG A 107 17.39 -16.27 -3.93
N SER A 108 18.60 -16.83 -4.10
CA SER A 108 19.63 -16.25 -4.97
C SER A 108 19.18 -16.16 -6.42
N ARG A 109 18.46 -17.15 -6.94
CA ARG A 109 17.85 -17.12 -8.28
C ARG A 109 16.82 -15.98 -8.39
N ALA A 110 15.95 -15.81 -7.39
CA ALA A 110 14.97 -14.72 -7.37
C ALA A 110 15.67 -13.35 -7.32
N ARG A 111 16.68 -13.16 -6.45
CA ARG A 111 17.48 -11.93 -6.39
C ARG A 111 18.14 -11.59 -7.72
N SER A 112 18.70 -12.59 -8.39
CA SER A 112 19.33 -12.41 -9.71
C SER A 112 18.32 -11.90 -10.74
N TYR A 113 17.11 -12.47 -10.73
CA TYR A 113 16.03 -12.03 -11.61
C TYR A 113 15.61 -10.59 -11.30
N ILE A 114 15.25 -10.28 -10.06
CA ILE A 114 14.80 -8.95 -9.62
C ILE A 114 15.87 -7.90 -9.95
N SER A 115 17.13 -8.16 -9.59
CA SER A 115 18.26 -7.26 -9.87
C SER A 115 18.45 -7.03 -11.37
N SER A 116 18.31 -8.08 -12.18
CA SER A 116 18.41 -7.97 -13.66
C SER A 116 17.31 -7.09 -14.22
N GLU A 117 16.05 -7.26 -13.78
CA GLU A 117 14.93 -6.43 -14.23
C GLU A 117 15.11 -4.96 -13.82
N LEU A 118 15.51 -4.68 -12.58
CA LEU A 118 15.82 -3.32 -12.13
C LEU A 118 16.92 -2.67 -12.97
N LYS A 119 18.01 -3.39 -13.25
CA LYS A 119 19.13 -2.89 -14.09
C LYS A 119 18.67 -2.57 -15.52
N LYS A 120 17.83 -3.39 -16.13
CA LYS A 120 17.23 -3.12 -17.45
C LYS A 120 16.42 -1.83 -17.49
N LEU A 121 15.81 -1.47 -16.36
CA LEU A 121 15.03 -0.25 -16.16
C LEU A 121 15.88 0.96 -15.74
N GLY A 122 17.22 0.82 -15.68
CA GLY A 122 18.16 1.88 -15.34
C GLY A 122 18.38 2.09 -13.85
N TRP A 123 17.79 1.25 -12.97
CA TRP A 123 18.02 1.31 -11.55
C TRP A 123 19.37 0.70 -11.16
N GLN A 124 19.90 1.11 -9.98
CA GLN A 124 21.14 0.60 -9.42
C GLN A 124 20.82 -0.20 -8.15
N PRO A 125 20.42 -1.49 -8.27
CA PRO A 125 20.08 -2.31 -7.11
C PRO A 125 21.31 -2.54 -6.21
N GLN A 126 21.11 -2.36 -4.92
CA GLN A 126 22.05 -2.64 -3.87
C GLN A 126 21.59 -3.85 -3.07
N PHE A 127 22.55 -4.55 -2.45
CA PHE A 127 22.29 -5.73 -1.64
C PHE A 127 22.73 -5.46 -0.20
N GLU A 128 21.86 -5.73 0.75
CA GLU A 128 22.13 -5.62 2.17
C GLU A 128 22.05 -7.01 2.79
N GLU A 129 23.20 -7.55 3.13
CA GLU A 129 23.30 -8.82 3.86
C GLU A 129 22.97 -8.59 5.32
N PHE A 130 22.21 -9.52 5.90
CA PHE A 130 21.89 -9.49 7.32
C PHE A 130 21.95 -10.90 7.92
N THR A 131 22.20 -10.93 9.23
CA THR A 131 22.20 -12.15 10.03
C THR A 131 21.30 -11.93 11.24
N GLU A 132 20.31 -12.79 11.40
CA GLU A 132 19.37 -12.75 12.52
C GLU A 132 19.40 -14.06 13.30
N LYS A 133 19.48 -13.92 14.61
CA LYS A 133 19.45 -15.04 15.54
C LYS A 133 18.03 -15.24 16.07
N GLN A 134 17.43 -16.39 15.79
CA GLN A 134 16.13 -16.80 16.32
C GLN A 134 16.31 -18.05 17.18
N LEU A 135 16.10 -17.93 18.50
CA LEU A 135 16.33 -19.02 19.44
C LEU A 135 17.72 -19.64 19.22
N ASP A 136 17.78 -20.92 18.79
CA ASP A 136 19.01 -21.67 18.57
C ASP A 136 19.45 -21.69 17.09
N THR A 137 18.73 -20.98 16.21
CA THR A 137 19.06 -20.93 14.78
C THR A 137 19.55 -19.54 14.35
N THR A 138 20.56 -19.53 13.50
CA THR A 138 21.04 -18.31 12.82
C THR A 138 20.55 -18.36 11.37
N ARG A 139 19.93 -17.28 10.91
CA ARG A 139 19.44 -17.14 9.55
C ARG A 139 20.15 -15.99 8.86
N GLU A 140 20.60 -16.25 7.65
CA GLU A 140 21.23 -15.27 6.79
C GLU A 140 20.30 -14.92 5.63
N GLY A 141 20.12 -13.64 5.39
CA GLY A 141 19.29 -13.12 4.32
C GLY A 141 19.94 -11.94 3.60
N ILE A 142 19.39 -11.57 2.46
CA ILE A 142 19.90 -10.47 1.63
C ILE A 142 18.72 -9.67 1.12
N ASN A 143 18.49 -8.46 1.63
CA ASN A 143 17.54 -7.52 1.07
C ASN A 143 18.09 -6.90 -0.23
N ILE A 144 17.19 -6.58 -1.14
CA ILE A 144 17.50 -5.77 -2.32
C ILE A 144 16.83 -4.42 -2.14
N PHE A 145 17.55 -3.33 -2.40
CA PHE A 145 16.94 -2.02 -2.46
C PHE A 145 17.52 -1.20 -3.62
N ALA A 146 16.75 -0.25 -4.09
CA ALA A 146 17.16 0.71 -5.10
C ALA A 146 16.42 2.04 -4.86
N GLU A 147 17.04 3.14 -5.24
CA GLU A 147 16.41 4.44 -5.10
C GLU A 147 16.55 5.28 -6.38
N ARG A 148 15.60 6.15 -6.57
CA ARG A 148 15.61 7.22 -7.53
C ARG A 148 15.41 8.54 -6.77
N PRO A 149 16.42 9.42 -6.75
CA PRO A 149 16.33 10.69 -6.05
C PRO A 149 15.17 11.56 -6.55
N GLY A 150 14.50 12.22 -5.62
CA GLY A 150 13.52 13.27 -5.91
C GLY A 150 14.20 14.57 -6.37
N THR A 151 13.39 15.51 -6.82
CA THR A 151 13.85 16.84 -7.25
C THR A 151 14.08 17.79 -6.06
N SER A 152 13.48 17.51 -4.90
CA SER A 152 13.68 18.24 -3.65
C SER A 152 14.26 17.31 -2.58
N LYS A 153 15.43 17.66 -2.04
CA LYS A 153 16.07 16.85 -0.98
C LYS A 153 15.29 16.91 0.34
N GLU A 154 14.60 18.01 0.58
CA GLU A 154 13.83 18.25 1.80
C GLU A 154 12.45 17.57 1.78
N ALA A 155 11.99 17.12 0.60
CA ALA A 155 10.66 16.51 0.45
C ALA A 155 10.54 15.09 1.02
N GLY A 156 11.64 14.48 1.44
CA GLY A 156 11.65 13.13 2.00
C GLY A 156 11.57 12.01 0.95
N SER A 157 11.23 10.81 1.40
CA SER A 157 11.15 9.62 0.55
C SER A 157 9.90 8.78 0.83
N ILE A 158 9.49 8.01 -0.19
CA ILE A 158 8.45 6.98 -0.10
C ILE A 158 9.07 5.64 -0.48
N LEU A 159 8.92 4.65 0.38
CA LEU A 159 9.36 3.29 0.14
C LEU A 159 8.19 2.43 -0.37
N VAL A 160 8.43 1.67 -1.43
CA VAL A 160 7.49 0.66 -1.95
C VAL A 160 8.17 -0.70 -1.90
N ALA A 161 7.56 -1.67 -1.22
CA ALA A 161 8.22 -2.91 -0.88
C ALA A 161 7.32 -4.14 -1.00
N ALA A 162 7.98 -5.30 -1.17
CA ALA A 162 7.39 -6.64 -1.08
C ALA A 162 8.48 -7.62 -0.65
N HIS A 163 8.12 -8.76 -0.03
CA HIS A 163 9.08 -9.83 0.18
C HIS A 163 9.20 -10.73 -1.06
N TYR A 164 10.31 -11.43 -1.17
CA TYR A 164 10.56 -12.28 -2.34
C TYR A 164 10.80 -13.75 -2.03
N ASP A 165 10.92 -14.10 -0.75
CA ASP A 165 11.00 -15.50 -0.31
C ASP A 165 9.62 -16.19 -0.31
N THR A 166 9.58 -17.47 -0.03
CA THR A 166 8.35 -18.27 0.12
C THR A 166 8.52 -19.30 1.21
N VAL A 167 7.41 -19.83 1.70
CA VAL A 167 7.44 -21.08 2.47
C VAL A 167 7.92 -22.27 1.64
N PHE A 168 8.34 -23.35 2.30
CA PHE A 168 9.00 -24.50 1.67
C PHE A 168 8.19 -25.21 0.58
N PHE A 169 6.87 -25.21 0.67
CA PHE A 169 6.02 -25.99 -0.25
C PHE A 169 5.30 -25.15 -1.30
N SER A 170 5.35 -23.82 -1.22
CA SER A 170 4.62 -22.94 -2.11
C SER A 170 5.53 -22.34 -3.20
N PRO A 171 5.12 -22.38 -4.47
CA PRO A 171 5.78 -21.59 -5.49
C PRO A 171 5.50 -20.09 -5.34
N GLY A 172 4.51 -19.69 -4.52
CA GLY A 172 4.27 -18.35 -4.08
C GLY A 172 3.96 -17.36 -5.23
N ALA A 173 2.98 -17.69 -6.07
CA ALA A 173 2.59 -16.78 -7.13
C ALA A 173 1.89 -15.54 -6.57
N ASP A 174 0.96 -15.75 -5.65
CA ASP A 174 0.36 -14.65 -4.90
C ASP A 174 1.26 -14.24 -3.73
N ASP A 175 1.79 -15.22 -3.00
CA ASP A 175 2.62 -15.05 -1.81
C ASP A 175 4.13 -15.28 -2.08
N ASN A 176 4.95 -14.29 -2.50
CA ASN A 176 4.53 -12.93 -2.78
C ASN A 176 5.12 -12.45 -4.12
N ALA A 177 5.11 -13.32 -5.17
CA ALA A 177 5.53 -12.87 -6.50
C ALA A 177 4.59 -11.78 -7.06
N SER A 178 3.32 -11.74 -6.60
CA SER A 178 2.38 -10.68 -6.96
C SER A 178 2.88 -9.31 -6.48
N GLY A 179 3.26 -9.17 -5.23
CA GLY A 179 3.83 -7.96 -4.67
C GLY A 179 5.14 -7.56 -5.37
N VAL A 180 6.05 -8.53 -5.59
CA VAL A 180 7.30 -8.29 -6.33
C VAL A 180 7.02 -7.76 -7.74
N ALA A 181 6.04 -8.33 -8.46
CA ALA A 181 5.67 -7.88 -9.79
C ALA A 181 5.16 -6.44 -9.80
N VAL A 182 4.38 -6.03 -8.78
CA VAL A 182 3.90 -4.64 -8.64
C VAL A 182 5.06 -3.69 -8.38
N VAL A 183 6.03 -4.04 -7.53
CA VAL A 183 7.23 -3.20 -7.30
C VAL A 183 8.03 -3.02 -8.60
N LEU A 184 8.23 -4.09 -9.38
CA LEU A 184 8.95 -4.03 -10.66
C LEU A 184 8.19 -3.19 -11.71
N GLU A 185 6.87 -3.31 -11.78
CA GLU A 185 6.04 -2.52 -12.69
C GLU A 185 6.04 -1.03 -12.30
N LEU A 186 5.99 -0.73 -11.00
CA LEU A 186 6.13 0.62 -10.47
C LEU A 186 7.52 1.19 -10.80
N ALA A 187 8.58 0.40 -10.68
CA ALA A 187 9.93 0.77 -11.10
C ALA A 187 9.99 1.14 -12.59
N ARG A 188 9.29 0.39 -13.45
CA ARG A 188 9.19 0.68 -14.89
C ARG A 188 8.45 2.00 -15.17
N LEU A 189 7.35 2.23 -14.47
CA LEU A 189 6.46 3.37 -14.73
C LEU A 189 6.98 4.69 -14.13
N LEU A 190 7.63 4.63 -12.98
CA LEU A 190 8.05 5.81 -12.23
C LEU A 190 9.57 6.03 -12.25
N GLY A 191 10.37 5.08 -12.74
CA GLY A 191 11.83 5.14 -12.70
C GLY A 191 12.46 6.35 -13.39
N SER A 192 11.90 6.80 -14.50
CA SER A 192 12.37 7.97 -15.26
C SER A 192 11.54 9.24 -15.02
N ARG A 193 10.52 9.16 -14.16
CA ARG A 193 9.58 10.24 -13.93
C ARG A 193 10.07 11.15 -12.80
N PRO A 194 10.28 12.46 -13.02
CA PRO A 194 10.66 13.35 -11.94
C PRO A 194 9.50 13.47 -10.93
N THR A 195 9.82 13.37 -9.64
CA THR A 195 8.88 13.58 -8.52
C THR A 195 9.55 14.42 -7.45
N ALA A 196 8.80 15.12 -6.61
CA ALA A 196 9.35 15.93 -5.53
C ALA A 196 10.15 15.04 -4.56
N LYS A 197 9.55 13.93 -4.11
CA LYS A 197 10.16 12.97 -3.17
C LYS A 197 11.01 11.92 -3.87
N THR A 198 11.95 11.38 -3.13
CA THR A 198 12.73 10.19 -3.52
C THR A 198 11.82 8.95 -3.52
N LEU A 199 11.88 8.18 -4.60
CA LEU A 199 11.26 6.86 -4.65
C LEU A 199 12.28 5.80 -4.25
N GLN A 200 11.98 5.05 -3.19
CA GLN A 200 12.76 3.91 -2.74
C GLN A 200 12.00 2.62 -3.01
N LEU A 201 12.70 1.59 -3.43
CA LEU A 201 12.19 0.24 -3.67
C LEU A 201 12.92 -0.74 -2.75
N ALA A 202 12.20 -1.66 -2.11
CA ALA A 202 12.80 -2.75 -1.36
C ALA A 202 12.15 -4.10 -1.67
N PHE A 203 12.97 -5.14 -1.66
CA PHE A 203 12.54 -6.54 -1.73
C PHE A 203 13.16 -7.25 -0.54
N PHE A 204 12.31 -7.58 0.42
CA PHE A 204 12.74 -8.18 1.68
C PHE A 204 12.95 -9.67 1.56
N ASP A 205 13.97 -10.18 2.24
CA ASP A 205 14.27 -11.61 2.37
C ASP A 205 13.76 -12.14 3.71
N LEU A 206 13.41 -13.42 3.75
CA LEU A 206 13.04 -14.12 4.99
C LEU A 206 11.86 -13.45 5.75
N GLU A 207 10.88 -12.97 5.02
CA GLU A 207 9.59 -12.55 5.60
C GLU A 207 8.91 -13.72 6.26
N GLU A 208 8.84 -14.86 5.55
CA GLU A 208 8.22 -16.12 5.96
C GLU A 208 8.91 -16.79 7.19
N ALA A 209 10.13 -16.32 7.47
CA ALA A 209 10.85 -16.72 8.68
C ALA A 209 10.59 -15.77 9.87
N GLY A 210 9.64 -14.85 9.74
CA GLY A 210 9.19 -13.91 10.77
C GLY A 210 9.67 -12.49 10.56
N LEU A 211 9.50 -11.94 9.36
CA LEU A 211 9.77 -10.56 8.98
C LEU A 211 11.26 -10.18 9.14
N LEU A 212 12.19 -11.12 8.89
CA LEU A 212 13.59 -10.89 9.24
C LEU A 212 14.24 -9.81 8.40
N GLY A 213 13.91 -9.75 7.10
CA GLY A 213 14.43 -8.75 6.18
C GLY A 213 14.01 -7.33 6.54
N SER A 214 12.72 -7.10 6.73
CA SER A 214 12.21 -5.80 7.12
C SER A 214 12.65 -5.38 8.52
N LYS A 215 12.75 -6.32 9.47
CA LYS A 215 13.34 -6.09 10.80
C LYS A 215 14.81 -5.68 10.72
N ALA A 216 15.60 -6.32 9.86
CA ALA A 216 16.99 -5.92 9.63
C ALA A 216 17.08 -4.53 9.00
N TYR A 217 16.24 -4.24 8.00
CA TYR A 217 16.17 -2.94 7.33
C TYR A 217 15.90 -1.79 8.31
N VAL A 218 14.90 -1.92 9.18
CA VAL A 218 14.56 -0.84 10.13
C VAL A 218 15.55 -0.69 11.28
N LYS A 219 16.46 -1.65 11.52
CA LYS A 219 17.56 -1.51 12.47
C LYS A 219 18.60 -0.50 12.00
N ASN A 220 18.80 -0.38 10.70
CA ASN A 220 19.66 0.63 10.11
C ASN A 220 18.94 1.98 10.07
N LYS A 221 19.29 2.87 11.01
CA LYS A 221 18.62 4.17 11.14
C LYS A 221 18.76 5.06 9.92
N ALA A 222 19.82 4.89 9.13
CA ALA A 222 20.02 5.65 7.89
C ALA A 222 18.89 5.37 6.86
N HIS A 223 18.31 4.18 6.86
CA HIS A 223 17.17 3.85 6.00
C HIS A 223 15.87 4.58 6.40
N LEU A 224 15.78 5.05 7.64
CA LEU A 224 14.59 5.72 8.18
C LEU A 224 14.70 7.24 8.11
N GLU A 225 15.86 7.77 7.75
CA GLU A 225 16.07 9.22 7.62
C GLU A 225 15.23 9.78 6.48
N ASN A 226 14.39 10.76 6.79
CA ASN A 226 13.46 11.40 5.84
C ASN A 226 12.48 10.41 5.15
N LEU A 227 12.25 9.24 5.72
CA LEU A 227 11.26 8.28 5.23
C LEU A 227 9.86 8.69 5.74
N GLU A 228 9.04 9.21 4.84
CA GLU A 228 7.71 9.75 5.17
C GLU A 228 6.58 8.73 5.05
N GLY A 229 6.84 7.62 4.35
CA GLY A 229 5.82 6.59 4.20
C GLY A 229 6.30 5.34 3.51
N VAL A 230 5.64 4.22 3.84
CA VAL A 230 5.96 2.90 3.32
C VAL A 230 4.70 2.24 2.77
N ILE A 231 4.79 1.69 1.57
CA ILE A 231 3.75 0.86 0.95
C ILE A 231 4.32 -0.56 0.84
N VAL A 232 3.76 -1.49 1.59
CA VAL A 232 4.13 -2.92 1.52
C VAL A 232 3.01 -3.65 0.81
N MET A 233 3.35 -4.43 -0.22
CA MET A 233 2.43 -5.37 -0.86
C MET A 233 2.70 -6.76 -0.35
N ASP A 234 1.62 -7.46 0.01
CA ASP A 234 1.67 -8.87 0.42
C ASP A 234 0.37 -9.54 0.01
N MET A 235 0.46 -10.43 -1.00
CA MET A 235 -0.66 -11.06 -1.68
C MET A 235 -1.66 -10.06 -2.24
N VAL A 236 -1.55 -9.72 -3.51
CA VAL A 236 -2.35 -8.66 -4.16
C VAL A 236 -3.03 -9.12 -5.45
N GLY A 237 -3.07 -10.43 -5.70
CA GLY A 237 -3.50 -10.97 -6.98
C GLY A 237 -4.74 -11.87 -6.96
N TYR A 238 -5.19 -12.37 -5.80
CA TYR A 238 -6.32 -13.29 -5.73
C TYR A 238 -7.63 -12.58 -5.45
N ALA A 239 -8.63 -12.84 -6.27
CA ALA A 239 -10.01 -12.44 -6.00
C ALA A 239 -10.96 -13.63 -5.98
N CYS A 240 -12.06 -13.51 -5.25
CA CYS A 240 -13.15 -14.47 -5.29
C CYS A 240 -14.52 -13.77 -5.36
N HIS A 241 -15.36 -14.23 -6.28
CA HIS A 241 -16.63 -13.57 -6.62
C HIS A 241 -17.85 -14.31 -6.09
N THR A 242 -17.66 -15.43 -5.38
CA THR A 242 -18.75 -16.21 -4.78
C THR A 242 -19.07 -15.71 -3.37
N SER A 243 -20.36 -15.72 -3.00
CA SER A 243 -20.77 -15.39 -1.63
C SER A 243 -20.13 -16.32 -0.60
N GLY A 244 -19.70 -15.79 0.54
CA GLY A 244 -19.07 -16.52 1.65
C GLY A 244 -17.61 -16.87 1.45
N CYS A 245 -16.97 -16.45 0.35
CA CYS A 245 -15.56 -16.73 0.12
C CYS A 245 -14.60 -15.81 0.90
N GLN A 246 -15.06 -14.62 1.31
CA GLN A 246 -14.29 -13.72 2.17
C GLN A 246 -14.62 -13.99 3.63
N LYS A 247 -13.56 -14.18 4.43
CA LYS A 247 -13.65 -14.26 5.88
C LYS A 247 -13.05 -13.02 6.51
N TYR A 248 -13.45 -12.73 7.73
CA TYR A 248 -12.95 -11.60 8.50
C TYR A 248 -12.51 -12.05 9.88
N PRO A 249 -11.42 -11.49 10.45
CA PRO A 249 -11.05 -11.73 11.83
C PRO A 249 -12.16 -11.31 12.77
N SER A 250 -12.34 -12.03 13.87
CA SER A 250 -13.27 -11.65 14.93
C SER A 250 -12.78 -10.35 15.60
N GLY A 251 -13.69 -9.41 15.83
CA GLY A 251 -13.37 -8.16 16.54
C GLY A 251 -12.79 -7.04 15.66
N LEU A 252 -12.88 -7.15 14.34
CA LEU A 252 -12.56 -6.00 13.48
C LEU A 252 -13.50 -4.83 13.77
N PRO A 253 -12.97 -3.60 13.92
CA PRO A 253 -13.77 -2.41 14.22
C PRO A 253 -14.49 -1.83 12.99
N VAL A 254 -14.76 -2.65 11.96
CA VAL A 254 -15.41 -2.24 10.72
C VAL A 254 -16.62 -3.12 10.42
N THR A 255 -17.68 -2.52 9.92
CA THR A 255 -18.81 -3.26 9.38
C THR A 255 -18.44 -3.72 7.97
N THR A 256 -18.33 -5.03 7.79
CA THR A 256 -18.04 -5.61 6.48
C THR A 256 -19.29 -5.55 5.60
N THR A 257 -19.16 -5.01 4.40
CA THR A 257 -20.27 -4.81 3.47
C THR A 257 -20.41 -5.92 2.45
N SER A 258 -19.41 -6.78 2.32
CA SER A 258 -19.37 -7.87 1.35
C SER A 258 -18.79 -9.13 1.97
N ASP A 259 -19.34 -10.28 1.61
CA ASP A 259 -18.80 -11.61 1.87
C ASP A 259 -18.06 -12.19 0.65
N LYS A 260 -17.85 -11.37 -0.38
CA LYS A 260 -17.02 -11.66 -1.56
C LYS A 260 -15.65 -11.02 -1.40
N GLY A 261 -14.64 -11.66 -1.96
CA GLY A 261 -13.26 -11.19 -1.96
C GLY A 261 -12.90 -10.50 -3.27
N ASP A 262 -13.60 -9.45 -3.63
CA ASP A 262 -13.41 -8.64 -4.85
C ASP A 262 -12.95 -7.20 -4.55
N PHE A 263 -12.37 -6.99 -3.37
CA PHE A 263 -11.80 -5.73 -2.91
C PHE A 263 -10.33 -5.90 -2.49
N VAL A 264 -9.57 -4.83 -2.49
CA VAL A 264 -8.24 -4.77 -1.88
C VAL A 264 -8.34 -4.14 -0.49
N ALA A 265 -7.70 -4.75 0.49
CA ALA A 265 -7.55 -4.18 1.82
C ALA A 265 -6.27 -3.33 1.90
N VAL A 266 -6.37 -2.15 2.48
CA VAL A 266 -5.24 -1.27 2.79
C VAL A 266 -5.25 -1.02 4.29
N VAL A 267 -4.31 -1.67 4.98
CA VAL A 267 -4.21 -1.65 6.44
C VAL A 267 -3.07 -0.72 6.84
N GLY A 268 -3.36 0.30 7.63
CA GLY A 268 -2.35 1.27 8.08
C GLY A 268 -2.55 1.66 9.53
N ASP A 269 -1.52 2.19 10.19
CA ASP A 269 -1.69 2.69 11.54
C ASP A 269 -2.53 3.98 11.57
N ALA A 270 -3.30 4.14 12.63
CA ALA A 270 -4.17 5.30 12.81
C ALA A 270 -3.41 6.61 13.09
N GLU A 271 -2.10 6.53 13.32
CA GLU A 271 -1.24 7.70 13.57
C GLU A 271 -0.78 8.35 12.25
N HIS A 272 -0.82 7.61 11.12
CA HIS A 272 -0.32 8.04 9.80
C HIS A 272 -1.39 7.98 8.70
N LEU A 273 -2.56 8.54 8.95
CA LEU A 273 -3.70 8.58 8.02
C LEU A 273 -3.40 9.12 6.61
N PRO A 274 -2.47 10.06 6.37
CA PRO A 274 -2.19 10.57 5.03
C PRO A 274 -1.84 9.49 4.01
N ILE A 275 -1.18 8.39 4.41
CA ILE A 275 -0.83 7.28 3.52
C ILE A 275 -2.08 6.47 3.14
N LEU A 276 -2.93 6.13 4.13
CA LEU A 276 -4.24 5.49 3.88
C LEU A 276 -5.13 6.34 2.96
N ASN A 277 -5.18 7.64 3.20
CA ASN A 277 -5.98 8.58 2.41
C ASN A 277 -5.51 8.68 0.95
N ALA A 278 -4.23 8.43 0.66
CA ALA A 278 -3.73 8.40 -0.71
C ALA A 278 -4.40 7.29 -1.53
N PHE A 279 -4.62 6.12 -0.94
CA PHE A 279 -5.33 5.00 -1.58
C PHE A 279 -6.82 5.28 -1.79
N HIS A 280 -7.48 5.87 -0.80
CA HIS A 280 -8.88 6.27 -0.94
C HIS A 280 -9.06 7.29 -2.07
N GLN A 281 -8.22 8.32 -2.13
CA GLN A 281 -8.27 9.35 -3.17
C GLN A 281 -7.87 8.81 -4.55
N ALA A 282 -6.92 7.87 -4.64
CA ALA A 282 -6.53 7.21 -5.88
C ALA A 282 -7.70 6.47 -6.52
N ASN A 283 -8.50 5.78 -5.72
CA ASN A 283 -9.70 5.08 -6.17
C ASN A 283 -10.79 6.05 -6.67
N VAL A 284 -11.11 7.09 -5.90
CA VAL A 284 -12.15 8.08 -6.25
C VAL A 284 -11.81 8.84 -7.53
N SER A 285 -10.57 9.30 -7.68
CA SER A 285 -10.11 10.06 -8.84
C SER A 285 -10.23 9.27 -10.14
N GLN A 286 -9.82 7.99 -10.14
CA GLN A 286 -9.91 7.14 -11.33
C GLN A 286 -11.36 6.80 -11.69
N THR A 287 -12.21 6.57 -10.68
CA THR A 287 -13.64 6.28 -10.90
C THR A 287 -14.35 7.50 -11.53
N ALA A 288 -14.02 8.71 -11.12
CA ALA A 288 -14.54 9.93 -11.71
C ALA A 288 -14.06 10.12 -13.16
N PHE A 289 -12.76 9.92 -13.41
CA PHE A 289 -12.17 10.00 -14.74
C PHE A 289 -12.81 8.99 -15.73
N ASN A 290 -12.99 7.74 -15.32
CA ASN A 290 -13.60 6.72 -16.15
C ASN A 290 -15.07 7.04 -16.48
N LYS A 291 -15.84 7.62 -15.55
CA LYS A 291 -17.23 8.09 -15.79
C LYS A 291 -17.28 9.24 -16.79
N GLU A 292 -16.30 10.14 -16.77
CA GLU A 292 -16.24 11.28 -17.67
C GLU A 292 -15.74 10.87 -19.06
N ALA A 293 -14.75 9.99 -19.15
CA ALA A 293 -14.25 9.43 -20.42
C ALA A 293 -15.33 8.63 -21.17
N GLN A 294 -16.18 7.89 -20.45
CA GLN A 294 -17.33 7.20 -21.04
C GLN A 294 -18.40 8.15 -21.64
N LYS A 295 -18.45 9.40 -21.15
CA LYS A 295 -19.40 10.43 -21.68
C LYS A 295 -18.90 11.09 -22.97
N VAL A 296 -17.59 11.08 -23.22
CA VAL A 296 -16.99 11.95 -24.26
C VAL A 296 -16.71 11.25 -25.56
N LYS A 297 -16.58 9.92 -25.66
CA LYS A 297 -16.50 9.20 -26.96
C LYS A 297 -16.25 7.69 -26.85
N GLY A 298 -16.81 6.94 -27.82
CA GLY A 298 -16.60 5.54 -28.15
C GLY A 298 -15.20 5.09 -28.58
N GLU A 299 -14.16 5.68 -28.03
CA GLU A 299 -12.78 5.20 -28.15
C GLU A 299 -12.32 4.80 -26.73
N ILE A 300 -12.45 3.50 -26.46
CA ILE A 300 -12.07 2.85 -25.24
C ILE A 300 -10.54 2.73 -25.20
N THR A 301 -9.85 3.71 -24.65
CA THR A 301 -8.57 3.43 -24.01
C THR A 301 -8.91 2.74 -22.70
N SER A 302 -8.78 1.43 -22.65
CA SER A 302 -9.16 0.61 -21.50
C SER A 302 -8.15 0.79 -20.36
N SER A 303 -8.34 1.85 -19.58
CA SER A 303 -7.66 1.91 -18.26
C SER A 303 -8.14 0.74 -17.42
N PRO A 304 -7.26 0.08 -16.65
CA PRO A 304 -7.66 -1.03 -15.79
C PRO A 304 -8.81 -0.62 -14.85
N THR A 305 -9.79 -1.50 -14.69
CA THR A 305 -10.83 -1.32 -13.69
C THR A 305 -10.21 -1.44 -12.31
N LEU A 306 -10.34 -0.42 -11.46
CA LEU A 306 -9.84 -0.48 -10.10
C LEU A 306 -10.78 -1.30 -9.22
N PRO A 307 -10.25 -2.19 -8.36
CA PRO A 307 -11.06 -2.86 -7.34
C PRO A 307 -11.55 -1.85 -6.29
N SER A 308 -12.62 -2.20 -5.59
CA SER A 308 -13.01 -1.44 -4.41
C SER A 308 -11.92 -1.54 -3.33
N VAL A 309 -11.81 -0.49 -2.51
CA VAL A 309 -10.76 -0.38 -1.48
C VAL A 309 -11.40 -0.38 -0.10
N LEU A 310 -10.97 -1.31 0.74
CA LEU A 310 -11.27 -1.31 2.17
C LEU A 310 -10.07 -0.75 2.94
N THR A 311 -10.16 0.49 3.41
CA THR A 311 -9.13 1.07 4.27
C THR A 311 -9.40 0.73 5.72
N LEU A 312 -8.38 0.25 6.43
CA LEU A 312 -8.45 -0.13 7.84
C LEU A 312 -7.39 0.66 8.65
N PRO A 313 -7.77 1.76 9.31
CA PRO A 313 -6.90 2.43 10.26
C PRO A 313 -6.82 1.60 11.56
N VAL A 314 -5.63 1.16 11.92
CA VAL A 314 -5.37 0.29 13.07
C VAL A 314 -4.86 1.12 14.24
N PRO A 315 -5.59 1.17 15.36
CA PRO A 315 -5.14 1.88 16.55
C PRO A 315 -4.03 1.11 17.28
N LEU A 316 -3.22 1.84 18.06
CA LEU A 316 -2.19 1.27 18.93
C LEU A 316 -1.24 0.31 18.20
N LYS A 317 -0.94 0.61 16.92
CA LYS A 317 -0.02 -0.18 16.07
C LYS A 317 -0.33 -1.69 16.10
N GLY A 318 -1.61 -2.05 16.11
CA GLY A 318 -2.05 -3.43 16.04
C GLY A 318 -1.96 -4.23 17.34
N LEU A 319 -1.66 -3.60 18.48
CA LEU A 319 -1.53 -4.31 19.77
C LEU A 319 -2.77 -5.15 20.12
N LEU A 320 -3.97 -4.67 19.76
CA LEU A 320 -5.24 -5.35 20.03
C LEU A 320 -5.72 -6.24 18.86
N THR A 321 -5.01 -6.20 17.73
CA THR A 321 -5.35 -6.91 16.50
C THR A 321 -4.10 -7.54 15.88
N PRO A 322 -3.51 -8.57 16.50
CA PRO A 322 -2.22 -9.13 16.09
C PRO A 322 -2.22 -9.70 14.65
N ASP A 323 -3.38 -10.09 14.12
CA ASP A 323 -3.49 -10.56 12.74
C ASP A 323 -3.06 -9.53 11.69
N VAL A 324 -3.14 -8.22 12.02
CA VAL A 324 -2.70 -7.16 11.12
C VAL A 324 -1.19 -6.89 11.18
N LEU A 325 -0.44 -7.63 11.99
CA LEU A 325 1.01 -7.46 12.17
C LEU A 325 1.84 -8.55 11.46
N ARG A 326 1.23 -9.27 10.53
CA ARG A 326 1.80 -10.48 9.92
C ARG A 326 2.60 -10.23 8.65
N SER A 327 2.89 -8.96 8.31
CA SER A 327 3.70 -8.63 7.14
C SER A 327 4.69 -7.49 7.40
N ASP A 328 5.56 -7.21 6.44
CA ASP A 328 6.73 -6.34 6.50
C ASP A 328 6.46 -4.85 6.83
N HIS A 329 5.20 -4.41 6.84
CA HIS A 329 4.84 -3.06 7.30
C HIS A 329 4.96 -2.91 8.83
N ALA A 330 4.77 -4.00 9.60
CA ALA A 330 4.73 -3.95 11.06
C ALA A 330 6.05 -3.48 11.71
N PRO A 331 7.25 -3.88 11.26
CA PRO A 331 8.50 -3.35 11.80
C PRO A 331 8.64 -1.82 11.68
N PHE A 332 8.08 -1.21 10.63
CA PHE A 332 8.08 0.26 10.46
C PHE A 332 7.18 0.94 11.49
N TRP A 333 6.00 0.39 11.78
CA TRP A 333 5.12 0.91 12.82
C TRP A 333 5.83 1.00 14.17
N TYR A 334 6.61 -0.04 14.53
CA TYR A 334 7.38 -0.04 15.79
C TYR A 334 8.50 1.00 15.83
N GLN A 335 8.94 1.50 14.68
CA GLN A 335 9.90 2.62 14.59
C GLN A 335 9.22 3.99 14.51
N GLY A 336 7.88 4.05 14.54
CA GLY A 336 7.12 5.30 14.41
C GLY A 336 7.06 5.82 12.97
N ILE A 337 7.31 4.96 11.98
CA ILE A 337 7.18 5.29 10.56
C ILE A 337 5.82 4.83 10.06
N GLY A 338 5.11 5.72 9.37
CA GLY A 338 3.84 5.38 8.73
C GLY A 338 4.03 4.34 7.62
N ALA A 339 3.28 3.24 7.71
CA ALA A 339 3.31 2.19 6.71
C ALA A 339 1.90 1.65 6.45
N VAL A 340 1.65 1.20 5.23
CA VAL A 340 0.44 0.47 4.87
C VAL A 340 0.78 -0.90 4.31
N LEU A 341 -0.06 -1.89 4.65
CA LEU A 341 -0.13 -3.17 4.00
C LEU A 341 -1.25 -3.11 2.96
N VAL A 342 -0.91 -3.39 1.71
CA VAL A 342 -1.87 -3.60 0.62
C VAL A 342 -1.98 -5.09 0.38
N THR A 343 -3.19 -5.66 0.53
CA THR A 343 -3.38 -7.11 0.47
C THR A 343 -4.76 -7.49 -0.05
N ASP A 344 -4.85 -8.66 -0.62
CA ASP A 344 -6.11 -9.31 -0.95
C ASP A 344 -6.73 -10.05 0.26
N THR A 345 -6.09 -9.95 1.43
CA THR A 345 -6.44 -10.59 2.70
C THR A 345 -5.98 -12.03 2.90
N ALA A 346 -5.12 -12.53 2.02
CA ALA A 346 -4.39 -13.80 2.20
C ALA A 346 -5.29 -14.99 2.61
N ASN A 347 -4.94 -15.68 3.67
CA ASN A 347 -5.65 -16.86 4.19
C ASN A 347 -7.13 -16.61 4.59
N LEU A 348 -7.55 -15.36 4.67
CA LEU A 348 -8.97 -15.02 4.90
C LEU A 348 -9.81 -15.11 3.62
N ARG A 349 -9.15 -15.24 2.46
CA ARG A 349 -9.79 -15.28 1.14
C ARG A 349 -9.34 -16.48 0.32
N THR A 350 -8.03 -16.61 0.07
CA THR A 350 -7.51 -17.61 -0.86
C THR A 350 -7.35 -18.98 -0.20
N PRO A 351 -7.84 -20.08 -0.84
CA PRO A 351 -7.57 -21.43 -0.39
C PRO A 351 -6.14 -21.90 -0.72
N HIS A 352 -5.35 -21.12 -1.45
CA HIS A 352 -4.03 -21.46 -1.95
C HIS A 352 -2.89 -20.99 -1.04
N TYR A 353 -3.18 -20.17 -0.04
CA TYR A 353 -2.20 -19.62 0.91
C TYR A 353 -1.26 -20.69 1.46
N HIS A 354 0.05 -20.49 1.30
CA HIS A 354 1.12 -21.40 1.72
C HIS A 354 1.01 -22.84 1.15
N LYS A 355 0.46 -23.00 -0.05
CA LYS A 355 0.25 -24.32 -0.66
C LYS A 355 0.96 -24.45 -2.02
N PRO A 356 1.21 -25.71 -2.47
CA PRO A 356 1.74 -25.97 -3.82
C PRO A 356 0.82 -25.46 -4.95
N THR A 357 -0.42 -25.12 -4.64
CA THR A 357 -1.42 -24.63 -5.58
C THR A 357 -1.42 -23.11 -5.72
N ASP A 358 -0.54 -22.39 -5.03
CA ASP A 358 -0.34 -20.94 -5.24
C ASP A 358 0.50 -20.71 -6.50
N VAL A 359 -0.19 -20.70 -7.63
CA VAL A 359 0.38 -20.58 -8.98
C VAL A 359 -0.27 -19.46 -9.79
N PRO A 360 0.35 -18.89 -10.84
CA PRO A 360 -0.20 -17.76 -11.59
C PRO A 360 -1.61 -17.99 -12.17
N ALA A 361 -2.00 -19.25 -12.40
CA ALA A 361 -3.31 -19.59 -12.94
C ALA A 361 -4.45 -19.40 -11.93
N THR A 362 -4.15 -19.25 -10.64
CA THR A 362 -5.15 -19.01 -9.58
C THR A 362 -5.45 -17.55 -9.36
N LEU A 363 -4.61 -16.65 -9.88
CA LEU A 363 -4.80 -15.20 -9.72
C LEU A 363 -5.84 -14.66 -10.70
N ASP A 364 -6.59 -13.67 -10.23
CA ASP A 364 -7.53 -12.92 -11.07
C ASP A 364 -6.82 -11.80 -11.82
N ARG A 365 -6.80 -11.87 -13.14
CA ARG A 365 -6.06 -10.92 -13.99
C ARG A 365 -6.54 -9.48 -13.85
N GLU A 366 -7.86 -9.28 -13.85
CA GLU A 366 -8.45 -7.96 -13.80
C GLU A 366 -8.23 -7.33 -12.43
N PHE A 367 -8.49 -8.09 -11.37
CA PHE A 367 -8.27 -7.67 -10.00
C PHE A 367 -6.79 -7.32 -9.76
N PHE A 368 -5.86 -8.19 -10.15
CA PHE A 368 -4.42 -7.97 -9.96
C PHE A 368 -3.92 -6.74 -10.71
N THR A 369 -4.33 -6.57 -11.97
CA THR A 369 -3.94 -5.38 -12.77
C THR A 369 -4.53 -4.10 -12.19
N GLY A 370 -5.78 -4.15 -11.74
CA GLY A 370 -6.45 -3.03 -11.08
C GLY A 370 -5.82 -2.67 -9.73
N THR A 371 -5.44 -3.68 -8.93
CA THR A 371 -4.73 -3.47 -7.66
C THR A 371 -3.36 -2.83 -7.89
N ALA A 372 -2.59 -3.31 -8.86
CA ALA A 372 -1.32 -2.71 -9.24
C ALA A 372 -1.48 -1.25 -9.69
N GLN A 373 -2.51 -0.95 -10.49
CA GLN A 373 -2.83 0.43 -10.90
C GLN A 373 -3.17 1.32 -9.72
N LEU A 374 -3.92 0.81 -8.75
CA LEU A 374 -4.23 1.53 -7.52
C LEU A 374 -2.97 1.88 -6.72
N VAL A 375 -2.04 0.93 -6.58
CA VAL A 375 -0.74 1.15 -5.91
C VAL A 375 0.07 2.21 -6.64
N VAL A 376 0.18 2.13 -7.97
CA VAL A 376 0.89 3.13 -8.80
C VAL A 376 0.28 4.53 -8.62
N ASN A 377 -1.05 4.63 -8.62
CA ASN A 377 -1.76 5.90 -8.44
C ASN A 377 -1.50 6.50 -7.06
N ALA A 378 -1.57 5.69 -6.00
CA ALA A 378 -1.34 6.12 -4.62
C ALA A 378 0.13 6.53 -4.41
N ALA A 379 1.09 5.73 -4.90
CA ALA A 379 2.52 6.04 -4.83
C ALA A 379 2.85 7.33 -5.58
N SER A 380 2.34 7.53 -6.81
CA SER A 380 2.52 8.76 -7.58
C SER A 380 2.07 9.98 -6.78
N LYS A 381 0.89 9.89 -6.16
CA LYS A 381 0.31 10.97 -5.36
C LYS A 381 1.11 11.30 -4.11
N LEU A 382 1.68 10.28 -3.45
CA LEU A 382 2.55 10.47 -2.28
C LEU A 382 3.89 11.09 -2.66
N LEU A 383 4.44 10.72 -3.82
CA LEU A 383 5.70 11.22 -4.34
C LEU A 383 5.64 12.69 -4.83
N GLU A 384 4.47 13.15 -5.27
CA GLU A 384 4.23 14.52 -5.76
C GLU A 384 3.96 15.54 -4.65
N ARG A 385 3.55 15.10 -3.45
CA ARG A 385 3.31 15.99 -2.31
C ARG A 385 4.65 16.46 -1.72
N GLY A 386 5.00 17.70 -1.96
CA GLY A 386 6.13 18.39 -1.35
C GLY A 386 5.68 19.24 -0.16
#